data_cbeb769777fd6622e8bd309a3069e85b
#
_entry.id   cbeb769777fd6622e8bd309a3069e85b
#
_cell.length_a   1.000
_cell.length_b   1.000
_cell.length_c   1.000
_cell.angle_alpha   90.00
_cell.angle_beta   90.00
_cell.angle_gamma   90.00
#
_symmetry.space_group_name_H-M   'P 1'
#
loop_
_entity.id
_entity.type
_entity.pdbx_description
1 polymer ?
#
loop_
_entity_poly.entity_id
_entity_poly.type
_entity_poly.pdbx_seq_one_letter_code
_entity_poly.pdbx_strand_id
1 'polypeptide(L)'
;MSRRRASMGGEVLASRMGRAGVGILAALVSLSAAALASGMGESIREWNDPAAWLALPRSAVPAWANVGPDRLAEHTIVDGAISGSGAHSVASHHLDVRAGAVPPGLMLEYAARYSGAALLELHAVRPDGERLAIASIALARSDGESERQGRVFLADESVRRTVEMRAGGAGAAEAIFGGGGAGALAGRYAVTASLHGPGGQAEFAHTRLVVDGGAYGLMGTDEMRRDLAVGLAWGAPLALFVGVSVAVASVMIGLAYGMYSGYRGGRTDEAMMRANDVVYALPALPFLVILAVTLSSSIFVMVAFLVMFGWVAVAKVSRSMALQARARGYVEASRLMGQRDTRTILRHVMPQLLPYALASIAISVPAAITTEAGLSFLGLGDPEYPTWG
;
A
#
# COMPACT_ATOMS: atom_id res chain seq x y z
N MET A 1 -23.14 46.99 -21.24
CA MET A 1 -22.08 46.54 -20.31
C MET A 1 -22.07 45.02 -20.29
N SER A 2 -21.17 44.43 -21.07
CA SER A 2 -20.99 42.99 -21.19
C SER A 2 -20.21 42.49 -19.96
N ARG A 3 -20.89 41.92 -18.97
CA ARG A 3 -20.21 41.11 -17.92
C ARG A 3 -19.65 39.86 -18.61
N ARG A 4 -18.32 39.83 -18.83
CA ARG A 4 -17.62 38.59 -19.12
C ARG A 4 -18.05 37.55 -18.09
N ARG A 5 -18.67 36.47 -18.54
CA ARG A 5 -18.85 35.25 -17.73
C ARG A 5 -17.45 34.78 -17.38
N ALA A 6 -16.95 35.16 -16.21
CA ALA A 6 -15.75 34.51 -15.67
C ALA A 6 -16.03 33.02 -15.65
N SER A 7 -15.21 32.21 -16.29
CA SER A 7 -15.35 30.77 -16.21
C SER A 7 -15.14 30.39 -14.76
N MET A 8 -15.95 29.48 -14.23
CA MET A 8 -15.82 28.98 -12.84
C MET A 8 -14.39 28.58 -12.49
N GLY A 9 -13.64 28.03 -13.47
CA GLY A 9 -12.24 27.72 -13.31
C GLY A 9 -11.33 28.94 -13.08
N GLY A 10 -11.66 30.10 -13.69
CA GLY A 10 -10.91 31.32 -13.49
C GLY A 10 -11.07 31.89 -12.07
N GLU A 11 -12.25 31.78 -11.47
CA GLU A 11 -12.49 32.24 -10.10
C GLU A 11 -11.80 31.34 -9.07
N VAL A 12 -11.79 30.02 -9.28
CA VAL A 12 -11.07 29.07 -8.42
C VAL A 12 -9.57 29.37 -8.43
N LEU A 13 -8.98 29.55 -9.62
CA LEU A 13 -7.55 29.85 -9.76
C LEU A 13 -7.17 31.26 -9.29
N ALA A 14 -8.13 32.19 -9.17
CA ALA A 14 -7.88 33.51 -8.62
C ALA A 14 -7.61 33.48 -7.11
N SER A 15 -8.18 32.52 -6.36
CA SER A 15 -8.00 32.40 -4.91
C SER A 15 -6.73 31.62 -4.54
N ARG A 16 -6.06 32.00 -3.43
CA ARG A 16 -4.90 31.27 -2.93
C ARG A 16 -5.25 29.83 -2.55
N MET A 17 -6.38 29.62 -1.89
CA MET A 17 -6.88 28.29 -1.52
C MET A 17 -7.24 27.44 -2.75
N GLY A 18 -7.87 28.02 -3.77
CA GLY A 18 -8.17 27.31 -5.00
C GLY A 18 -6.92 26.85 -5.74
N ARG A 19 -5.89 27.68 -5.79
CA ARG A 19 -4.61 27.30 -6.39
C ARG A 19 -3.92 26.17 -5.61
N ALA A 20 -3.93 26.25 -4.26
CA ALA A 20 -3.40 25.18 -3.41
C ALA A 20 -4.15 23.87 -3.63
N GLY A 21 -5.49 23.91 -3.65
CA GLY A 21 -6.33 22.72 -3.90
C GLY A 21 -6.09 22.09 -5.28
N VAL A 22 -6.01 22.91 -6.33
CA VAL A 22 -5.66 22.43 -7.68
C VAL A 22 -4.26 21.86 -7.73
N GLY A 23 -3.30 22.49 -7.03
CA GLY A 23 -1.92 21.99 -6.92
C GLY A 23 -1.83 20.62 -6.25
N ILE A 24 -2.54 20.42 -5.14
CA ILE A 24 -2.60 19.13 -4.43
C ILE A 24 -3.25 18.06 -5.32
N LEU A 25 -4.36 18.38 -5.97
CA LEU A 25 -5.03 17.45 -6.88
C LEU A 25 -4.12 17.08 -8.06
N ALA A 26 -3.45 18.06 -8.65
CA ALA A 26 -2.50 17.82 -9.74
C ALA A 26 -1.33 16.93 -9.28
N ALA A 27 -0.81 17.15 -8.07
CA ALA A 27 0.23 16.32 -7.49
C ALA A 27 -0.25 14.85 -7.28
N LEU A 28 -1.45 14.65 -6.75
CA LEU A 28 -2.03 13.31 -6.58
C LEU A 28 -2.27 12.61 -7.91
N VAL A 29 -2.82 13.31 -8.90
CA VAL A 29 -3.02 12.76 -10.25
C VAL A 29 -1.68 12.43 -10.91
N SER A 30 -0.66 13.31 -10.75
CA SER A 30 0.68 13.06 -11.29
C SER A 30 1.35 11.88 -10.59
N LEU A 31 1.22 11.74 -9.27
CA LEU A 31 1.71 10.58 -8.52
C LEU A 31 1.04 9.29 -9.01
N SER A 32 -0.29 9.33 -9.18
CA SER A 32 -1.04 8.18 -9.69
C SER A 32 -0.63 7.79 -11.11
N ALA A 33 -0.45 8.78 -11.98
CA ALA A 33 0.01 8.53 -13.35
C ALA A 33 1.45 7.98 -13.37
N ALA A 34 2.34 8.50 -12.54
CA ALA A 34 3.71 8.02 -12.41
C ALA A 34 3.75 6.59 -11.87
N ALA A 35 2.95 6.26 -10.87
CA ALA A 35 2.82 4.91 -10.34
C ALA A 35 2.37 3.92 -11.44
N LEU A 36 1.34 4.27 -12.20
CA LEU A 36 0.85 3.44 -13.32
C LEU A 36 1.88 3.29 -14.44
N ALA A 37 2.68 4.34 -14.71
CA ALA A 37 3.69 4.33 -15.77
C ALA A 37 5.01 3.65 -15.38
N SER A 38 5.30 3.52 -14.09
CA SER A 38 6.59 3.02 -13.57
C SER A 38 6.81 1.52 -13.76
N GLY A 39 5.84 0.78 -14.29
CA GLY A 39 5.94 -0.68 -14.45
C GLY A 39 5.91 -1.48 -13.14
N MET A 40 5.69 -0.83 -11.99
CA MET A 40 5.55 -1.48 -10.69
C MET A 40 4.30 -2.39 -10.59
N GLY A 41 3.64 -2.69 -11.71
CA GLY A 41 2.48 -3.59 -11.74
C GLY A 41 2.78 -5.01 -11.27
N GLU A 42 4.03 -5.47 -11.39
CA GLU A 42 4.48 -6.73 -10.79
C GLU A 42 4.48 -6.65 -9.26
N SER A 43 4.99 -5.56 -8.69
CA SER A 43 5.02 -5.34 -7.24
C SER A 43 3.63 -5.32 -6.60
N ILE A 44 2.58 -4.98 -7.37
CA ILE A 44 1.20 -5.08 -6.86
C ILE A 44 0.74 -6.53 -6.77
N ARG A 45 1.02 -7.32 -7.80
CA ARG A 45 0.65 -8.75 -7.80
C ARG A 45 1.35 -9.50 -6.68
N GLU A 46 2.55 -9.05 -6.35
CA GLU A 46 3.38 -9.60 -5.28
C GLU A 46 3.13 -8.93 -3.91
N TRP A 47 2.25 -7.92 -3.83
CA TRP A 47 2.03 -7.16 -2.60
C TRP A 47 1.71 -8.04 -1.40
N ASN A 48 0.93 -9.09 -1.61
CA ASN A 48 0.54 -10.04 -0.59
C ASN A 48 1.38 -11.33 -0.58
N ASP A 49 2.40 -11.43 -1.43
CA ASP A 49 3.34 -12.54 -1.40
C ASP A 49 4.48 -12.21 -0.42
N PRO A 50 4.52 -12.83 0.78
CA PRO A 50 5.60 -12.59 1.73
C PRO A 50 6.99 -12.91 1.16
N ALA A 51 7.07 -13.81 0.17
CA ALA A 51 8.33 -14.22 -0.43
C ALA A 51 8.99 -13.11 -1.25
N ALA A 52 8.21 -12.23 -1.85
CA ALA A 52 8.70 -11.09 -2.63
C ALA A 52 9.41 -10.04 -1.77
N TRP A 53 9.03 -9.91 -0.50
CA TRP A 53 9.53 -8.87 0.42
C TRP A 53 10.58 -9.37 1.41
N LEU A 54 10.96 -10.65 1.37
CA LEU A 54 11.89 -11.24 2.34
C LEU A 54 13.27 -10.58 2.36
N ALA A 55 13.70 -10.01 1.23
CA ALA A 55 14.95 -9.28 1.13
C ALA A 55 14.93 -7.90 1.79
N LEU A 56 13.77 -7.40 2.21
CA LEU A 56 13.65 -6.10 2.89
C LEU A 56 13.63 -6.27 4.41
N PRO A 57 14.04 -5.23 5.18
CA PRO A 57 14.02 -5.28 6.63
C PRO A 57 12.58 -5.20 7.16
N ARG A 58 12.35 -5.75 8.35
CA ARG A 58 11.03 -5.71 9.01
C ARG A 58 10.89 -4.42 9.85
N SER A 59 9.77 -3.73 9.71
CA SER A 59 9.42 -2.55 10.51
C SER A 59 10.53 -1.48 10.54
N ALA A 60 11.22 -1.28 9.42
CA ALA A 60 12.29 -0.31 9.32
C ALA A 60 11.74 1.12 9.26
N VAL A 61 12.43 2.05 9.93
CA VAL A 61 12.12 3.47 9.79
C VAL A 61 12.61 4.02 8.44
N PRO A 62 12.08 5.15 7.96
CA PRO A 62 12.62 5.81 6.77
C PRO A 62 14.11 6.15 6.92
N ALA A 63 14.90 5.96 5.88
CA ALA A 63 16.34 6.18 5.92
C ALA A 63 16.71 7.63 6.32
N TRP A 64 15.92 8.62 5.90
CA TRP A 64 16.11 10.02 6.26
C TRP A 64 15.83 10.34 7.75
N ALA A 65 15.05 9.50 8.43
CA ALA A 65 14.78 9.64 9.86
C ALA A 65 15.88 9.00 10.74
N ASN A 66 16.76 8.19 10.16
CA ASN A 66 17.87 7.52 10.85
C ASN A 66 19.05 8.46 11.05
N VAL A 67 18.84 9.53 11.82
CA VAL A 67 19.85 10.56 12.12
C VAL A 67 20.07 10.66 13.62
N GLY A 68 21.31 11.03 14.02
CA GLY A 68 21.65 11.23 15.44
C GLY A 68 22.70 10.23 15.94
N PRO A 69 22.98 10.21 17.25
CA PRO A 69 23.98 9.32 17.85
C PRO A 69 23.51 7.86 17.91
N ASP A 70 22.20 7.62 18.08
CA ASP A 70 21.60 6.29 18.21
C ASP A 70 21.11 5.76 16.86
N ARG A 71 22.00 5.79 15.85
CA ARG A 71 21.66 5.31 14.52
C ARG A 71 21.38 3.81 14.51
N LEU A 72 20.26 3.45 13.88
CA LEU A 72 19.93 2.06 13.58
C LEU A 72 20.86 1.52 12.49
N ALA A 73 21.07 0.21 12.49
CA ALA A 73 21.84 -0.45 11.44
C ALA A 73 21.25 -0.17 10.05
N GLU A 74 22.11 0.07 9.07
CA GLU A 74 21.70 0.23 7.69
C GLU A 74 21.35 -1.13 7.08
N HIS A 75 20.28 -1.20 6.32
CA HIS A 75 19.94 -2.39 5.56
C HIS A 75 20.90 -2.52 4.37
N THR A 76 21.51 -3.69 4.20
CA THR A 76 22.52 -3.91 3.19
C THR A 76 22.29 -5.24 2.48
N ILE A 77 22.36 -5.21 1.16
CA ILE A 77 22.30 -6.39 0.30
C ILE A 77 23.62 -6.49 -0.45
N VAL A 78 24.28 -7.66 -0.38
CA VAL A 78 25.57 -7.90 -1.02
C VAL A 78 25.50 -9.18 -1.83
N ASP A 79 25.77 -9.08 -3.12
CA ASP A 79 25.94 -10.26 -3.97
C ASP A 79 27.29 -10.92 -3.72
N GLY A 80 27.34 -12.26 -3.75
CA GLY A 80 28.52 -13.03 -3.45
C GLY A 80 29.49 -13.09 -4.60
N ALA A 81 30.77 -12.89 -4.31
CA ALA A 81 31.85 -13.25 -5.22
C ALA A 81 32.09 -14.79 -5.18
N ILE A 82 31.66 -15.48 -6.22
CA ILE A 82 31.71 -16.94 -6.31
C ILE A 82 33.08 -17.36 -6.86
N SER A 83 33.70 -18.37 -6.20
CA SER A 83 34.94 -18.95 -6.59
C SER A 83 34.92 -20.48 -6.34
N GLY A 84 35.77 -21.22 -7.04
CA GLY A 84 35.79 -22.67 -6.98
C GLY A 84 34.99 -23.33 -8.09
N SER A 85 35.27 -24.60 -8.32
CA SER A 85 34.57 -25.43 -9.32
C SER A 85 34.69 -26.89 -8.93
N GLY A 86 33.84 -27.75 -9.48
CA GLY A 86 33.85 -29.18 -9.17
C GLY A 86 33.11 -29.49 -7.87
N ALA A 87 33.76 -30.18 -6.94
CA ALA A 87 33.10 -30.62 -5.70
C ALA A 87 33.03 -29.56 -4.58
N HIS A 88 33.56 -28.36 -4.82
CA HIS A 88 33.63 -27.29 -3.82
C HIS A 88 33.49 -25.94 -4.47
N SER A 89 32.49 -25.17 -3.98
CA SER A 89 32.26 -23.79 -4.39
C SER A 89 32.17 -22.90 -3.16
N VAL A 90 32.77 -21.72 -3.25
CA VAL A 90 32.80 -20.73 -2.17
C VAL A 90 32.27 -19.41 -2.68
N ALA A 91 31.33 -18.83 -1.95
CA ALA A 91 30.84 -17.48 -2.18
C ALA A 91 31.25 -16.57 -1.01
N SER A 92 31.90 -15.46 -1.31
CA SER A 92 32.38 -14.50 -0.32
C SER A 92 31.62 -13.19 -0.44
N HIS A 93 31.08 -12.69 0.68
CA HIS A 93 30.35 -11.44 0.78
C HIS A 93 31.10 -10.52 1.72
N HIS A 94 31.42 -9.32 1.28
CA HIS A 94 32.09 -8.30 2.09
C HIS A 94 31.13 -7.16 2.38
N LEU A 95 31.00 -6.80 3.67
CA LEU A 95 30.17 -5.69 4.10
C LEU A 95 30.89 -4.84 5.12
N ASP A 96 30.65 -3.55 5.08
CA ASP A 96 31.16 -2.59 6.05
C ASP A 96 30.06 -2.24 7.04
N VAL A 97 30.25 -2.60 8.31
CA VAL A 97 29.32 -2.28 9.40
C VAL A 97 29.82 -1.04 10.12
N ARG A 98 28.96 -0.06 10.30
CA ARG A 98 29.27 1.16 11.06
C ARG A 98 29.02 0.95 12.54
N ALA A 99 29.73 1.72 13.37
CA ALA A 99 29.43 1.78 14.79
C ALA A 99 27.99 2.26 14.99
N GLY A 100 27.24 1.59 15.84
CA GLY A 100 25.85 1.90 16.10
C GLY A 100 25.07 0.68 16.58
N ALA A 101 23.78 0.63 16.30
CA ALA A 101 22.95 -0.50 16.67
C ALA A 101 23.38 -1.78 15.92
N VAL A 102 23.27 -2.91 16.61
CA VAL A 102 23.54 -4.25 16.06
C VAL A 102 22.48 -4.55 14.99
N PRO A 103 22.87 -5.02 13.77
CA PRO A 103 21.91 -5.49 12.79
C PRO A 103 21.03 -6.61 13.36
N PRO A 104 19.68 -6.51 13.23
CA PRO A 104 18.79 -7.45 13.90
C PRO A 104 18.74 -8.84 13.26
N GLY A 105 19.19 -8.98 12.01
CA GLY A 105 19.13 -10.24 11.29
C GLY A 105 20.10 -10.34 10.12
N LEU A 106 20.26 -11.57 9.66
CA LEU A 106 21.04 -11.94 8.48
C LEU A 106 20.31 -13.05 7.74
N MET A 107 20.24 -12.95 6.42
CA MET A 107 19.71 -13.98 5.54
C MET A 107 20.68 -14.22 4.40
N LEU A 108 21.01 -15.49 4.13
CA LEU A 108 21.69 -15.91 2.91
C LEU A 108 20.67 -16.51 1.95
N GLU A 109 20.50 -15.91 0.80
CA GLU A 109 19.79 -16.51 -0.34
C GLU A 109 20.82 -17.12 -1.28
N TYR A 110 20.57 -18.32 -1.75
CA TYR A 110 21.46 -19.01 -2.66
C TYR A 110 20.69 -19.79 -3.73
N ALA A 111 21.33 -19.91 -4.88
CA ALA A 111 20.95 -20.81 -5.96
C ALA A 111 22.18 -21.68 -6.26
N ALA A 112 22.02 -23.00 -6.21
CA ALA A 112 23.10 -23.93 -6.32
C ALA A 112 22.74 -25.15 -7.15
N ARG A 113 23.70 -25.67 -7.89
CA ARG A 113 23.65 -26.97 -8.60
C ARG A 113 24.58 -27.94 -7.92
N TYR A 114 24.10 -29.11 -7.53
CA TYR A 114 24.90 -30.14 -6.90
C TYR A 114 24.32 -31.52 -7.18
N SER A 115 25.18 -32.54 -7.18
CA SER A 115 24.77 -33.92 -7.36
C SER A 115 25.00 -34.72 -6.07
N GLY A 116 24.04 -35.56 -5.72
CA GLY A 116 24.06 -36.31 -4.47
C GLY A 116 23.71 -35.48 -3.24
N ALA A 117 24.34 -35.79 -2.11
CA ALA A 117 24.21 -34.98 -0.89
C ALA A 117 25.23 -33.83 -0.94
N ALA A 118 24.84 -32.67 -0.45
CA ALA A 118 25.73 -31.53 -0.32
C ALA A 118 25.66 -30.93 1.09
N LEU A 119 26.73 -30.29 1.53
CA LEU A 119 26.84 -29.60 2.80
C LEU A 119 27.04 -28.11 2.53
N LEU A 120 26.17 -27.28 3.05
CA LEU A 120 26.27 -25.81 3.05
C LEU A 120 26.83 -25.38 4.40
N GLU A 121 27.98 -24.72 4.41
CA GLU A 121 28.55 -24.11 5.60
C GLU A 121 28.59 -22.60 5.46
N LEU A 122 28.20 -21.88 6.51
CA LEU A 122 28.21 -20.43 6.57
C LEU A 122 29.07 -19.95 7.73
N HIS A 123 30.06 -19.12 7.45
CA HIS A 123 30.99 -18.55 8.41
C HIS A 123 31.02 -17.02 8.31
N ALA A 124 31.15 -16.34 9.43
CA ALA A 124 31.47 -14.92 9.48
C ALA A 124 32.89 -14.70 9.99
N VAL A 125 33.61 -13.78 9.40
CA VAL A 125 34.91 -13.28 9.89
C VAL A 125 34.67 -11.82 10.28
N ARG A 126 34.90 -11.52 11.54
CA ARG A 126 34.72 -10.19 12.16
C ARG A 126 35.91 -9.28 11.90
N PRO A 127 35.79 -7.95 12.08
CA PRO A 127 36.91 -7.02 11.94
C PRO A 127 38.09 -7.27 12.87
N ASP A 128 37.86 -7.89 14.03
CA ASP A 128 38.87 -8.29 15.00
C ASP A 128 39.60 -9.60 14.62
N GLY A 129 39.21 -10.24 13.51
CA GLY A 129 39.77 -11.49 13.02
C GLY A 129 39.13 -12.76 13.60
N GLU A 130 38.17 -12.62 14.49
CA GLU A 130 37.42 -13.75 15.04
C GLU A 130 36.58 -14.40 13.95
N ARG A 131 36.64 -15.76 13.88
CA ARG A 131 35.85 -16.57 12.93
C ARG A 131 34.72 -17.25 13.67
N LEU A 132 33.50 -17.00 13.25
CA LEU A 132 32.28 -17.57 13.80
C LEU A 132 31.60 -18.45 12.76
N ALA A 133 31.34 -19.71 13.09
CA ALA A 133 30.52 -20.56 12.24
C ALA A 133 29.03 -20.27 12.55
N ILE A 134 28.30 -19.86 11.51
CA ILE A 134 26.88 -19.48 11.61
C ILE A 134 25.98 -20.70 11.43
N ALA A 135 26.23 -21.47 10.36
CA ALA A 135 25.39 -22.62 10.01
C ALA A 135 26.19 -23.73 9.36
N SER A 136 25.73 -24.98 9.54
CA SER A 136 26.17 -26.13 8.78
C SER A 136 24.93 -26.97 8.48
N ILE A 137 24.50 -26.97 7.21
CA ILE A 137 23.21 -27.49 6.77
C ILE A 137 23.44 -28.56 5.71
N ALA A 138 22.98 -29.79 5.99
CA ALA A 138 22.94 -30.85 4.99
C ALA A 138 21.76 -30.58 4.03
N LEU A 139 22.05 -30.41 2.75
CA LEU A 139 21.08 -30.19 1.70
C LEU A 139 20.46 -31.51 1.23
N ALA A 140 19.18 -31.45 0.86
CA ALA A 140 18.48 -32.62 0.33
C ALA A 140 19.15 -33.10 -0.97
N ARG A 141 19.16 -34.41 -1.19
CA ARG A 141 19.77 -35.03 -2.39
C ARG A 141 19.23 -34.40 -3.68
N SER A 142 20.13 -34.13 -4.62
CA SER A 142 19.83 -33.62 -5.96
C SER A 142 20.46 -34.50 -7.03
N ASP A 143 19.88 -34.55 -8.21
CA ASP A 143 20.41 -35.20 -9.40
C ASP A 143 21.46 -34.36 -10.15
N GLY A 144 21.60 -33.09 -9.78
CA GLY A 144 22.58 -32.15 -10.35
C GLY A 144 22.11 -31.44 -11.63
N GLU A 145 20.99 -31.80 -12.20
CA GLU A 145 20.50 -31.22 -13.46
C GLU A 145 19.74 -29.89 -13.26
N SER A 146 19.12 -29.69 -12.09
CA SER A 146 18.33 -28.51 -11.79
C SER A 146 19.00 -27.62 -10.74
N GLU A 147 18.84 -26.32 -10.92
CA GLU A 147 19.21 -25.33 -9.93
C GLU A 147 18.24 -25.35 -8.74
N ARG A 148 18.82 -25.52 -7.56
CA ARG A 148 18.08 -25.52 -6.30
C ARG A 148 18.26 -24.18 -5.60
N GLN A 149 17.18 -23.54 -5.29
CA GLN A 149 17.17 -22.29 -4.53
C GLN A 149 16.87 -22.58 -3.06
N GLY A 150 17.51 -21.83 -2.17
CA GLY A 150 17.30 -21.93 -0.74
C GLY A 150 17.62 -20.63 -0.02
N ARG A 151 17.14 -20.54 1.20
CA ARG A 151 17.37 -19.40 2.09
C ARG A 151 17.75 -19.91 3.46
N VAL A 152 18.71 -19.26 4.09
CA VAL A 152 19.16 -19.54 5.46
C VAL A 152 19.00 -18.27 6.27
N PHE A 153 18.13 -18.30 7.26
CA PHE A 153 17.89 -17.17 8.15
C PHE A 153 18.63 -17.34 9.47
N LEU A 154 19.23 -16.25 9.96
CA LEU A 154 19.79 -16.24 11.31
C LEU A 154 18.72 -16.50 12.39
N ALA A 155 17.48 -16.16 12.09
CA ALA A 155 16.34 -16.39 12.98
C ALA A 155 15.88 -17.87 13.02
N ASP A 156 16.33 -18.70 12.10
CA ASP A 156 16.01 -20.14 12.12
C ASP A 156 16.51 -20.77 13.41
N GLU A 157 15.67 -21.52 14.09
CA GLU A 157 15.93 -22.09 15.43
C GLU A 157 17.25 -22.86 15.47
N SER A 158 17.54 -23.68 14.45
CA SER A 158 18.76 -24.48 14.35
C SER A 158 20.02 -23.63 14.17
N VAL A 159 19.92 -22.55 13.36
CA VAL A 159 21.02 -21.62 13.09
C VAL A 159 21.26 -20.78 14.34
N ARG A 160 20.20 -20.19 14.90
CA ARG A 160 20.25 -19.36 16.10
C ARG A 160 20.89 -20.11 17.28
N ARG A 161 20.41 -21.33 17.59
CA ARG A 161 20.98 -22.15 18.67
C ARG A 161 22.46 -22.49 18.45
N THR A 162 22.84 -22.76 17.20
CA THR A 162 24.24 -23.05 16.87
C THR A 162 25.15 -21.87 17.17
N VAL A 163 24.73 -20.66 16.79
CA VAL A 163 25.48 -19.42 17.04
C VAL A 163 25.52 -19.11 18.54
N GLU A 164 24.37 -19.12 19.22
CA GLU A 164 24.24 -18.81 20.66
C GLU A 164 25.07 -19.76 21.54
N MET A 165 25.04 -21.06 21.25
CA MET A 165 25.86 -22.04 21.99
C MET A 165 27.36 -21.78 21.84
N ARG A 166 27.81 -21.41 20.64
CA ARG A 166 29.24 -21.12 20.37
C ARG A 166 29.69 -19.78 20.95
N ALA A 167 28.76 -18.84 21.06
CA ALA A 167 29.01 -17.50 21.62
C ALA A 167 28.83 -17.42 23.13
N GLY A 168 28.65 -18.52 23.84
CA GLY A 168 28.52 -18.53 25.30
C GLY A 168 27.21 -17.93 25.82
N GLY A 169 26.13 -17.96 25.00
CA GLY A 169 24.78 -17.49 25.40
C GLY A 169 24.46 -16.06 25.00
N ALA A 170 25.34 -15.37 24.28
CA ALA A 170 24.97 -14.09 23.66
C ALA A 170 23.95 -14.32 22.53
N GLY A 171 23.07 -13.34 22.27
CA GLY A 171 22.12 -13.38 21.16
C GLY A 171 22.83 -13.58 19.82
N ALA A 172 22.24 -14.32 18.89
CA ALA A 172 22.91 -14.69 17.63
C ALA A 172 23.40 -13.46 16.83
N ALA A 173 22.61 -12.40 16.77
CA ALA A 173 23.00 -11.15 16.10
C ALA A 173 24.15 -10.44 16.84
N GLU A 174 24.11 -10.40 18.17
CA GLU A 174 25.17 -9.83 19.00
C GLU A 174 26.46 -10.63 18.90
N ALA A 175 26.38 -11.95 18.79
CA ALA A 175 27.55 -12.82 18.60
C ALA A 175 28.28 -12.50 17.28
N ILE A 176 27.54 -12.24 16.21
CA ILE A 176 28.13 -11.93 14.91
C ILE A 176 28.60 -10.50 14.82
N PHE A 177 27.78 -9.52 15.24
CA PHE A 177 28.01 -8.11 14.99
C PHE A 177 28.42 -7.31 16.24
N GLY A 178 28.22 -7.85 17.45
CA GLY A 178 28.47 -7.14 18.71
C GLY A 178 29.95 -6.89 18.98
N GLY A 179 30.27 -5.76 19.62
CA GLY A 179 31.63 -5.35 19.97
C GLY A 179 32.03 -5.54 21.43
N GLY A 180 31.31 -6.37 22.21
CA GLY A 180 31.56 -6.55 23.64
C GLY A 180 31.02 -5.42 24.51
N GLY A 181 30.25 -4.48 23.95
CA GLY A 181 29.55 -3.37 24.55
C GLY A 181 28.17 -3.16 23.91
N ALA A 182 27.51 -2.03 24.21
CA ALA A 182 26.18 -1.72 23.70
C ALA A 182 26.20 -1.26 22.22
N GLY A 183 26.65 -2.12 21.28
CA GLY A 183 26.63 -1.74 19.86
C GLY A 183 27.40 -2.68 18.96
N ALA A 184 27.31 -2.44 17.65
CA ALA A 184 28.03 -3.20 16.63
C ALA A 184 29.51 -2.85 16.60
N LEU A 185 30.36 -3.86 16.40
CA LEU A 185 31.78 -3.67 16.12
C LEU A 185 31.94 -3.09 14.72
N ALA A 186 32.41 -1.84 14.62
CA ALA A 186 32.61 -1.18 13.35
C ALA A 186 33.78 -1.81 12.58
N GLY A 187 33.60 -1.99 11.28
CA GLY A 187 34.65 -2.48 10.40
C GLY A 187 34.14 -3.38 9.29
N ARG A 188 35.08 -3.99 8.62
CA ARG A 188 34.80 -4.87 7.48
C ARG A 188 34.57 -6.31 7.93
N TYR A 189 33.41 -6.83 7.61
CA TYR A 189 33.05 -8.22 7.81
C TYR A 189 33.19 -8.99 6.50
N ALA A 190 33.55 -10.27 6.59
CA ALA A 190 33.49 -11.21 5.48
C ALA A 190 32.56 -12.36 5.87
N VAL A 191 31.48 -12.56 5.14
CA VAL A 191 30.61 -13.72 5.30
C VAL A 191 30.86 -14.67 4.14
N THR A 192 31.25 -15.89 4.45
CA THR A 192 31.62 -16.90 3.46
C THR A 192 30.64 -18.06 3.52
N ALA A 193 30.03 -18.37 2.39
CA ALA A 193 29.22 -19.56 2.19
C ALA A 193 30.06 -20.60 1.40
N SER A 194 30.20 -21.81 1.92
CA SER A 194 30.91 -22.91 1.27
C SER A 194 29.93 -24.02 0.98
N LEU A 195 29.95 -24.53 -0.24
CA LEU A 195 29.15 -25.66 -0.68
C LEU A 195 30.07 -26.84 -1.00
N HIS A 196 29.89 -27.93 -0.30
CA HIS A 196 30.67 -29.16 -0.45
C HIS A 196 29.79 -30.28 -0.98
N GLY A 197 30.20 -30.90 -2.09
CA GLY A 197 29.51 -32.04 -2.69
C GLY A 197 30.45 -33.27 -2.72
N PRO A 198 30.53 -34.07 -1.65
CA PRO A 198 31.51 -35.16 -1.53
C PRO A 198 31.39 -36.28 -2.58
N GLY A 199 30.35 -36.31 -3.36
CA GLY A 199 30.09 -37.30 -4.40
C GLY A 199 29.95 -36.78 -5.82
N GLY A 200 30.23 -35.49 -6.08
CA GLY A 200 29.96 -34.93 -7.41
C GLY A 200 30.22 -33.43 -7.55
N GLN A 201 29.48 -32.79 -8.45
CA GLN A 201 29.56 -31.36 -8.65
C GLN A 201 28.80 -30.62 -7.55
N ALA A 202 29.37 -29.51 -7.10
CA ALA A 202 28.73 -28.59 -6.17
C ALA A 202 29.12 -27.13 -6.51
N GLU A 203 28.22 -26.36 -7.08
CA GLU A 203 28.52 -25.04 -7.58
C GLU A 203 27.36 -24.07 -7.20
N PHE A 204 27.71 -22.88 -6.72
CA PHE A 204 26.78 -21.80 -6.59
C PHE A 204 26.55 -21.15 -7.96
N ALA A 205 25.29 -21.03 -8.37
CA ALA A 205 24.89 -20.21 -9.51
C ALA A 205 24.75 -18.74 -9.11
N HIS A 206 24.21 -18.48 -7.93
CA HIS A 206 24.04 -17.15 -7.36
C HIS A 206 23.98 -17.22 -5.83
N THR A 207 24.53 -16.20 -5.17
CA THR A 207 24.37 -16.02 -3.73
C THR A 207 24.18 -14.55 -3.40
N ARG A 208 23.29 -14.27 -2.46
CA ARG A 208 23.00 -12.93 -1.98
C ARG A 208 22.90 -12.94 -0.46
N LEU A 209 23.67 -12.08 0.16
CA LEU A 209 23.63 -11.86 1.61
C LEU A 209 22.80 -10.62 1.89
N VAL A 210 21.78 -10.79 2.70
CA VAL A 210 20.92 -9.69 3.20
C VAL A 210 21.21 -9.50 4.67
N VAL A 211 21.63 -8.31 5.06
CA VAL A 211 21.80 -7.93 6.46
C VAL A 211 20.68 -6.96 6.80
N ASP A 212 19.79 -7.40 7.67
CA ASP A 212 18.62 -6.62 8.06
C ASP A 212 19.06 -5.34 8.80
N GLY A 213 18.48 -4.21 8.40
CA GLY A 213 18.66 -2.94 9.04
C GLY A 213 17.42 -2.47 9.77
N GLY A 214 17.56 -1.47 10.62
CA GLY A 214 16.43 -0.77 11.24
C GLY A 214 15.94 0.43 10.43
N ALA A 215 16.62 0.78 9.32
CA ALA A 215 16.27 1.89 8.45
C ALA A 215 16.34 1.48 6.99
N TYR A 216 15.33 1.87 6.19
CA TYR A 216 15.23 1.54 4.78
C TYR A 216 14.37 2.52 3.99
N GLY A 217 14.80 2.83 2.75
CA GLY A 217 14.02 3.53 1.74
C GLY A 217 13.49 4.90 2.16
N LEU A 218 12.51 5.41 1.39
CA LEU A 218 11.91 6.72 1.63
C LEU A 218 10.88 6.72 2.77
N MET A 219 10.12 5.63 2.93
CA MET A 219 9.00 5.55 3.88
C MET A 219 9.16 4.43 4.91
N GLY A 220 10.27 3.68 4.83
CA GLY A 220 10.46 2.49 5.66
C GLY A 220 9.65 1.29 5.17
N THR A 221 9.54 0.29 6.03
CA THR A 221 8.80 -0.96 5.78
C THR A 221 7.83 -1.28 6.90
N ASP A 222 6.81 -2.08 6.59
CA ASP A 222 5.85 -2.57 7.57
C ASP A 222 6.31 -3.89 8.26
N GLU A 223 5.42 -4.46 9.07
CA GLU A 223 5.66 -5.74 9.75
C GLU A 223 5.80 -6.92 8.79
N MET A 224 5.25 -6.83 7.59
CA MET A 224 5.35 -7.83 6.52
C MET A 224 6.55 -7.57 5.60
N ARG A 225 7.44 -6.64 5.95
CA ARG A 225 8.62 -6.20 5.18
C ARG A 225 8.28 -5.42 3.90
N ARG A 226 7.02 -5.05 3.65
CA ARG A 226 6.61 -4.37 2.43
C ARG A 226 7.10 -2.92 2.43
N ASP A 227 7.58 -2.43 1.29
CA ASP A 227 8.00 -1.04 1.13
C ASP A 227 6.78 -0.10 1.15
N LEU A 228 6.70 0.73 2.18
CA LEU A 228 5.60 1.68 2.36
C LEU A 228 5.56 2.76 1.26
N ALA A 229 6.68 3.06 0.60
CA ALA A 229 6.68 4.01 -0.52
C ALA A 229 5.94 3.41 -1.74
N VAL A 230 6.10 2.12 -1.98
CA VAL A 230 5.35 1.39 -3.02
C VAL A 230 3.86 1.40 -2.69
N GLY A 231 3.49 1.06 -1.44
CA GLY A 231 2.11 1.10 -0.98
C GLY A 231 1.48 2.48 -1.10
N LEU A 232 2.20 3.54 -0.73
CA LEU A 232 1.73 4.92 -0.85
C LEU A 232 1.53 5.32 -2.32
N ALA A 233 2.48 5.01 -3.19
CA ALA A 233 2.41 5.35 -4.61
C ALA A 233 1.24 4.65 -5.31
N TRP A 234 1.04 3.36 -5.04
CA TRP A 234 -0.04 2.58 -5.64
C TRP A 234 -1.39 2.74 -4.96
N GLY A 235 -1.43 3.09 -3.69
CA GLY A 235 -2.66 3.47 -3.01
C GLY A 235 -3.29 4.74 -3.58
N ALA A 236 -2.51 5.66 -4.17
CA ALA A 236 -3.02 6.90 -4.73
C ALA A 236 -4.04 6.72 -5.87
N PRO A 237 -3.77 5.96 -6.96
CA PRO A 237 -4.76 5.73 -8.01
C PRO A 237 -6.01 5.00 -7.50
N LEU A 238 -5.84 4.05 -6.57
CA LEU A 238 -6.96 3.31 -5.99
C LEU A 238 -7.83 4.21 -5.10
N ALA A 239 -7.24 5.02 -4.23
CA ALA A 239 -7.94 5.99 -3.41
C ALA A 239 -8.69 7.02 -4.26
N LEU A 240 -8.09 7.53 -5.35
CA LEU A 240 -8.76 8.42 -6.30
C LEU A 240 -9.92 7.72 -7.00
N PHE A 241 -9.72 6.48 -7.44
CA PHE A 241 -10.80 5.69 -8.06
C PHE A 241 -11.98 5.52 -7.12
N VAL A 242 -11.76 5.08 -5.88
CA VAL A 242 -12.82 4.92 -4.88
C VAL A 242 -13.46 6.26 -4.55
N GLY A 243 -12.65 7.26 -4.19
CA GLY A 243 -13.16 8.57 -3.77
C GLY A 243 -14.00 9.25 -4.85
N VAL A 244 -13.50 9.30 -6.08
CA VAL A 244 -14.19 9.97 -7.19
C VAL A 244 -15.42 9.18 -7.64
N SER A 245 -15.31 7.85 -7.77
CA SER A 245 -16.43 7.00 -8.19
C SER A 245 -17.58 7.07 -7.20
N VAL A 246 -17.30 6.93 -5.91
CA VAL A 246 -18.30 7.01 -4.84
C VAL A 246 -18.93 8.41 -4.80
N ALA A 247 -18.11 9.47 -4.81
CA ALA A 247 -18.61 10.84 -4.73
C ALA A 247 -19.50 11.19 -5.92
N VAL A 248 -19.04 10.93 -7.14
CA VAL A 248 -19.79 11.25 -8.36
C VAL A 248 -21.08 10.43 -8.43
N ALA A 249 -21.00 9.11 -8.22
CA ALA A 249 -22.19 8.27 -8.31
C ALA A 249 -23.24 8.63 -7.24
N SER A 250 -22.82 8.78 -5.98
CA SER A 250 -23.71 9.14 -4.87
C SER A 250 -24.37 10.50 -5.10
N VAL A 251 -23.60 11.51 -5.52
CA VAL A 251 -24.13 12.86 -5.74
C VAL A 251 -25.07 12.88 -6.95
N MET A 252 -24.73 12.18 -8.04
CA MET A 252 -25.59 12.12 -9.23
C MET A 252 -26.92 11.41 -8.94
N ILE A 253 -26.88 10.28 -8.22
CA ILE A 253 -28.10 9.56 -7.80
C ILE A 253 -28.94 10.43 -6.87
N GLY A 254 -28.32 10.98 -5.82
CA GLY A 254 -29.02 11.82 -4.84
C GLY A 254 -29.59 13.09 -5.45
N LEU A 255 -28.85 13.74 -6.35
CA LEU A 255 -29.31 14.91 -7.09
C LEU A 255 -30.52 14.58 -7.96
N ALA A 256 -30.44 13.54 -8.78
CA ALA A 256 -31.53 13.12 -9.65
C ALA A 256 -32.80 12.73 -8.85
N TYR A 257 -32.59 11.92 -7.80
CA TYR A 257 -33.66 11.46 -6.92
C TYR A 257 -34.36 12.63 -6.20
N GLY A 258 -33.60 13.46 -5.50
CA GLY A 258 -34.15 14.60 -4.76
C GLY A 258 -34.75 15.67 -5.68
N MET A 259 -34.12 15.97 -6.80
CA MET A 259 -34.61 16.92 -7.80
C MET A 259 -35.95 16.46 -8.39
N TYR A 260 -36.08 15.19 -8.76
CA TYR A 260 -37.32 14.65 -9.30
C TYR A 260 -38.43 14.65 -8.24
N SER A 261 -38.14 14.18 -7.03
CA SER A 261 -39.06 14.18 -5.89
C SER A 261 -39.58 15.60 -5.58
N GLY A 262 -38.69 16.56 -5.35
CA GLY A 262 -39.05 17.93 -5.02
C GLY A 262 -39.80 18.67 -6.16
N TYR A 263 -39.43 18.41 -7.41
CA TYR A 263 -40.14 19.01 -8.55
C TYR A 263 -41.56 18.46 -8.72
N ARG A 264 -41.76 17.13 -8.64
CA ARG A 264 -43.07 16.47 -8.74
C ARG A 264 -43.98 16.87 -7.56
N GLY A 265 -43.47 16.76 -6.34
CA GLY A 265 -44.24 17.04 -5.12
C GLY A 265 -45.38 16.03 -4.87
N GLY A 266 -46.24 16.33 -3.92
CA GLY A 266 -47.42 15.53 -3.59
C GLY A 266 -47.06 14.10 -3.14
N ARG A 267 -47.89 13.11 -3.51
CA ARG A 267 -47.71 11.68 -3.14
C ARG A 267 -46.42 11.08 -3.66
N THR A 268 -45.92 11.51 -4.83
CA THR A 268 -44.64 11.04 -5.38
C THR A 268 -43.49 11.44 -4.48
N ASP A 269 -43.46 12.67 -4.04
CA ASP A 269 -42.46 13.20 -3.13
C ASP A 269 -42.50 12.46 -1.78
N GLU A 270 -43.71 12.29 -1.23
CA GLU A 270 -43.88 11.57 0.04
C GLU A 270 -43.37 10.11 -0.06
N ALA A 271 -43.77 9.36 -1.10
CA ALA A 271 -43.35 8.00 -1.28
C ALA A 271 -41.82 7.87 -1.46
N MET A 272 -41.22 8.74 -2.26
CA MET A 272 -39.80 8.76 -2.49
C MET A 272 -39.01 9.10 -1.21
N MET A 273 -39.51 10.10 -0.42
CA MET A 273 -38.84 10.45 0.84
C MET A 273 -38.99 9.36 1.91
N ARG A 274 -40.10 8.64 1.95
CA ARG A 274 -40.25 7.45 2.83
C ARG A 274 -39.21 6.38 2.48
N ALA A 275 -39.03 6.09 1.20
CA ALA A 275 -38.00 5.14 0.76
C ALA A 275 -36.58 5.63 1.13
N ASN A 276 -36.31 6.94 0.96
CA ASN A 276 -35.05 7.54 1.38
C ASN A 276 -34.84 7.42 2.90
N ASP A 277 -35.89 7.64 3.70
CA ASP A 277 -35.83 7.58 5.16
C ASP A 277 -35.59 6.13 5.65
N VAL A 278 -36.10 5.12 4.96
CA VAL A 278 -35.79 3.72 5.25
C VAL A 278 -34.29 3.43 5.10
N VAL A 279 -33.70 3.86 3.99
CA VAL A 279 -32.24 3.68 3.76
C VAL A 279 -31.44 4.50 4.78
N TYR A 280 -31.89 5.73 5.10
CA TYR A 280 -31.22 6.58 6.08
C TYR A 280 -31.24 6.02 7.50
N ALA A 281 -32.28 5.26 7.86
CA ALA A 281 -32.42 4.64 9.19
C ALA A 281 -31.50 3.42 9.37
N LEU A 282 -30.99 2.84 8.30
CA LEU A 282 -30.05 1.72 8.40
C LEU A 282 -28.69 2.20 8.93
N PRO A 283 -28.12 1.54 9.94
CA PRO A 283 -26.80 1.89 10.44
C PRO A 283 -25.75 1.44 9.42
N ALA A 284 -25.25 2.39 8.61
CA ALA A 284 -24.39 2.11 7.44
C ALA A 284 -23.16 1.26 7.77
N LEU A 285 -22.40 1.61 8.84
CA LEU A 285 -21.18 0.87 9.19
C LEU A 285 -21.43 -0.60 9.57
N PRO A 286 -22.33 -0.94 10.50
CA PRO A 286 -22.66 -2.35 10.79
C PRO A 286 -23.13 -3.11 9.56
N PHE A 287 -23.93 -2.47 8.71
CA PHE A 287 -24.42 -3.08 7.49
C PHE A 287 -23.29 -3.37 6.48
N LEU A 288 -22.36 -2.40 6.31
CA LEU A 288 -21.16 -2.57 5.49
C LEU A 288 -20.27 -3.73 5.99
N VAL A 289 -20.08 -3.84 7.31
CA VAL A 289 -19.28 -4.93 7.91
C VAL A 289 -19.91 -6.28 7.59
N ILE A 290 -21.23 -6.44 7.80
CA ILE A 290 -21.93 -7.70 7.52
C ILE A 290 -21.78 -8.07 6.03
N LEU A 291 -21.97 -7.12 5.13
CA LEU A 291 -21.89 -7.37 3.71
C LEU A 291 -20.47 -7.70 3.22
N ALA A 292 -19.46 -7.04 3.75
CA ALA A 292 -18.06 -7.33 3.42
C ALA A 292 -17.64 -8.75 3.87
N VAL A 293 -18.16 -9.22 5.00
CA VAL A 293 -17.90 -10.59 5.48
C VAL A 293 -18.67 -11.64 4.68
N THR A 294 -19.88 -11.32 4.19
CA THR A 294 -20.75 -12.29 3.49
C THR A 294 -20.52 -12.38 1.99
N LEU A 295 -20.10 -11.27 1.37
CA LEU A 295 -19.75 -11.19 -0.04
C LEU A 295 -18.22 -11.20 -0.17
N SER A 296 -17.70 -11.17 -1.36
CA SER A 296 -16.24 -11.06 -1.56
C SER A 296 -15.72 -9.69 -1.13
N SER A 297 -14.54 -9.65 -0.52
CA SER A 297 -13.79 -8.41 -0.25
C SER A 297 -13.23 -7.86 -1.57
N SER A 298 -14.06 -7.16 -2.35
CA SER A 298 -13.68 -6.56 -3.62
C SER A 298 -13.90 -5.05 -3.56
N ILE A 299 -12.95 -4.29 -4.12
CA ILE A 299 -13.02 -2.83 -4.21
C ILE A 299 -14.30 -2.35 -4.93
N PHE A 300 -14.77 -3.09 -5.93
CA PHE A 300 -16.01 -2.76 -6.65
C PHE A 300 -17.25 -2.95 -5.79
N VAL A 301 -17.30 -4.01 -4.99
CA VAL A 301 -18.37 -4.29 -4.03
C VAL A 301 -18.41 -3.19 -2.97
N MET A 302 -17.25 -2.80 -2.45
CA MET A 302 -17.13 -1.72 -1.49
C MET A 302 -17.59 -0.37 -2.07
N VAL A 303 -17.19 -0.02 -3.29
CA VAL A 303 -17.67 1.19 -3.98
C VAL A 303 -19.19 1.16 -4.13
N ALA A 304 -19.78 0.04 -4.54
CA ALA A 304 -21.23 -0.09 -4.70
C ALA A 304 -21.97 0.16 -3.37
N PHE A 305 -21.43 -0.34 -2.26
CA PHE A 305 -22.02 -0.12 -0.93
C PHE A 305 -21.89 1.32 -0.44
N LEU A 306 -20.72 1.92 -0.62
CA LEU A 306 -20.53 3.32 -0.28
C LEU A 306 -21.48 4.23 -1.06
N VAL A 307 -21.70 3.91 -2.35
CA VAL A 307 -22.69 4.60 -3.19
C VAL A 307 -24.12 4.38 -2.67
N MET A 308 -24.45 3.15 -2.27
CA MET A 308 -25.79 2.78 -1.78
C MET A 308 -26.23 3.62 -0.56
N PHE A 309 -25.31 4.04 0.28
CA PHE A 309 -25.60 4.89 1.45
C PHE A 309 -25.32 6.39 1.19
N GLY A 310 -24.34 6.70 0.32
CA GLY A 310 -23.86 8.07 0.12
C GLY A 310 -24.85 9.03 -0.54
N TRP A 311 -25.78 8.53 -1.34
CA TRP A 311 -26.76 9.37 -2.08
C TRP A 311 -27.87 9.96 -1.21
N VAL A 312 -28.16 9.35 -0.05
CA VAL A 312 -29.35 9.60 0.77
C VAL A 312 -29.41 11.04 1.31
N ALA A 313 -28.30 11.52 1.87
CA ALA A 313 -28.20 12.88 2.39
C ALA A 313 -28.29 13.93 1.26
N VAL A 314 -27.64 13.66 0.13
CA VAL A 314 -27.68 14.53 -1.06
C VAL A 314 -29.12 14.65 -1.60
N ALA A 315 -29.87 13.55 -1.60
CA ALA A 315 -31.27 13.55 -2.03
C ALA A 315 -32.16 14.49 -1.20
N LYS A 316 -31.98 14.51 0.12
CA LYS A 316 -32.76 15.42 1.00
C LYS A 316 -32.48 16.88 0.73
N VAL A 317 -31.23 17.27 0.55
CA VAL A 317 -30.85 18.65 0.26
C VAL A 317 -31.31 19.07 -1.15
N SER A 318 -31.04 18.23 -2.16
CA SER A 318 -31.44 18.52 -3.55
C SER A 318 -32.97 18.60 -3.71
N ARG A 319 -33.74 17.81 -2.94
CA ARG A 319 -35.20 17.94 -2.85
C ARG A 319 -35.62 19.32 -2.35
N SER A 320 -35.02 19.78 -1.25
CA SER A 320 -35.32 21.10 -0.69
C SER A 320 -35.05 22.24 -1.69
N MET A 321 -33.90 22.15 -2.39
CA MET A 321 -33.56 23.13 -3.43
C MET A 321 -34.51 23.05 -4.64
N ALA A 322 -34.93 21.86 -5.04
CA ALA A 322 -35.85 21.65 -6.16
C ALA A 322 -37.25 22.19 -5.84
N LEU A 323 -37.72 22.03 -4.59
CA LEU A 323 -38.98 22.64 -4.13
C LEU A 323 -38.94 24.18 -4.23
N GLN A 324 -37.82 24.77 -3.81
CA GLN A 324 -37.64 26.24 -3.91
C GLN A 324 -37.56 26.69 -5.38
N ALA A 325 -36.83 25.94 -6.23
CA ALA A 325 -36.69 26.25 -7.64
C ALA A 325 -38.05 26.17 -8.39
N ARG A 326 -38.88 25.18 -8.06
CA ARG A 326 -40.22 24.98 -8.62
C ARG A 326 -41.13 26.17 -8.40
N ALA A 327 -41.01 26.83 -7.26
CA ALA A 327 -41.85 28.00 -6.91
C ALA A 327 -41.43 29.31 -7.62
N ARG A 328 -40.39 29.29 -8.45
CA ARG A 328 -39.94 30.49 -9.17
C ARG A 328 -40.77 30.74 -10.42
N GLY A 329 -41.16 32.01 -10.67
CA GLY A 329 -42.04 32.39 -11.74
C GLY A 329 -41.65 31.96 -13.15
N TYR A 330 -40.35 31.90 -13.47
CA TYR A 330 -39.88 31.42 -14.78
C TYR A 330 -40.09 29.90 -14.98
N VAL A 331 -40.08 29.09 -13.89
CA VAL A 331 -40.38 27.64 -13.94
C VAL A 331 -41.91 27.49 -14.16
N GLU A 332 -42.69 28.26 -13.47
CA GLU A 332 -44.16 28.30 -13.63
C GLU A 332 -44.54 28.72 -15.05
N ALA A 333 -43.97 29.80 -15.57
CA ALA A 333 -44.17 30.23 -16.94
C ALA A 333 -43.82 29.15 -17.96
N SER A 334 -42.71 28.41 -17.75
CA SER A 334 -42.31 27.29 -18.61
C SER A 334 -43.35 26.16 -18.62
N ARG A 335 -43.97 25.86 -17.48
CA ARG A 335 -45.06 24.87 -17.37
C ARG A 335 -46.34 25.33 -18.06
N LEU A 336 -46.71 26.61 -17.87
CA LEU A 336 -47.88 27.19 -18.54
C LEU A 336 -47.73 27.19 -20.08
N MET A 337 -46.51 27.31 -20.60
CA MET A 337 -46.22 27.18 -22.03
C MET A 337 -46.23 25.72 -22.52
N GLY A 338 -46.62 24.75 -21.70
CA GLY A 338 -46.75 23.34 -22.08
C GLY A 338 -45.40 22.56 -22.17
N GLN A 339 -44.33 23.09 -21.58
CA GLN A 339 -43.05 22.39 -21.59
C GLN A 339 -43.12 21.10 -20.73
N ARG A 340 -42.58 19.97 -21.25
CA ARG A 340 -42.53 18.70 -20.52
C ARG A 340 -41.71 18.83 -19.24
N ASP A 341 -42.14 18.19 -18.16
CA ASP A 341 -41.50 18.23 -16.84
C ASP A 341 -39.99 17.91 -16.89
N THR A 342 -39.60 16.86 -17.57
CA THR A 342 -38.18 16.48 -17.73
C THR A 342 -37.34 17.59 -18.36
N ARG A 343 -37.88 18.28 -19.37
CA ARG A 343 -37.17 19.39 -20.03
C ARG A 343 -37.09 20.60 -19.12
N THR A 344 -38.16 20.87 -18.35
CA THR A 344 -38.16 21.94 -17.34
C THR A 344 -37.16 21.67 -16.23
N ILE A 345 -37.09 20.42 -15.73
CA ILE A 345 -36.12 20.02 -14.73
C ILE A 345 -34.69 20.23 -15.24
N LEU A 346 -34.34 19.64 -16.40
CA LEU A 346 -32.98 19.71 -16.94
C LEU A 346 -32.54 21.11 -17.34
N ARG A 347 -33.47 21.98 -17.84
CA ARG A 347 -33.11 23.29 -18.35
C ARG A 347 -33.19 24.40 -17.32
N HIS A 348 -34.07 24.26 -16.33
CA HIS A 348 -34.38 25.35 -15.40
C HIS A 348 -34.07 25.03 -13.94
N VAL A 349 -34.23 23.77 -13.50
CA VAL A 349 -33.98 23.35 -12.12
C VAL A 349 -32.54 22.87 -11.94
N MET A 350 -32.08 21.90 -12.74
CA MET A 350 -30.78 21.32 -12.63
C MET A 350 -29.59 22.32 -12.62
N PRO A 351 -29.59 23.37 -13.49
CA PRO A 351 -28.47 24.33 -13.48
C PRO A 351 -28.33 25.12 -12.19
N GLN A 352 -29.41 25.23 -11.40
CA GLN A 352 -29.34 25.90 -10.10
C GLN A 352 -28.81 25.01 -8.99
N LEU A 353 -28.97 23.69 -9.14
CA LEU A 353 -28.43 22.70 -8.19
C LEU A 353 -26.99 22.31 -8.52
N LEU A 354 -26.50 22.63 -9.71
CA LEU A 354 -25.14 22.25 -10.14
C LEU A 354 -24.02 22.76 -9.23
N PRO A 355 -24.04 24.03 -8.73
CA PRO A 355 -23.03 24.48 -7.78
C PRO A 355 -23.02 23.67 -6.49
N TYR A 356 -24.21 23.31 -5.97
CA TYR A 356 -24.33 22.41 -4.81
C TYR A 356 -23.78 21.02 -5.13
N ALA A 357 -24.11 20.44 -6.28
CA ALA A 357 -23.61 19.14 -6.69
C ALA A 357 -22.09 19.09 -6.75
N LEU A 358 -21.46 20.11 -7.36
CA LEU A 358 -19.99 20.20 -7.44
C LEU A 358 -19.33 20.34 -6.06
N ALA A 359 -19.91 21.16 -5.19
CA ALA A 359 -19.44 21.29 -3.81
C ALA A 359 -19.59 19.96 -3.03
N SER A 360 -20.73 19.27 -3.22
CA SER A 360 -20.98 17.97 -2.59
C SER A 360 -20.00 16.91 -3.06
N ILE A 361 -19.67 16.83 -4.36
CA ILE A 361 -18.64 15.93 -4.88
C ILE A 361 -17.30 16.23 -4.19
N ALA A 362 -16.88 17.50 -4.15
CA ALA A 362 -15.60 17.89 -3.56
C ALA A 362 -15.47 17.48 -2.07
N ILE A 363 -16.57 17.57 -1.31
CA ILE A 363 -16.60 17.17 0.11
C ILE A 363 -16.69 15.65 0.27
N SER A 364 -17.39 14.97 -0.64
CA SER A 364 -17.60 13.53 -0.56
C SER A 364 -16.36 12.71 -0.94
N VAL A 365 -15.45 13.22 -1.77
CA VAL A 365 -14.23 12.49 -2.16
C VAL A 365 -13.36 12.15 -0.95
N PRO A 366 -12.91 13.09 -0.11
CA PRO A 366 -12.13 12.77 1.09
C PRO A 366 -12.90 11.86 2.07
N ALA A 367 -14.21 12.10 2.22
CA ALA A 367 -15.04 11.28 3.11
C ALA A 367 -15.11 9.82 2.66
N ALA A 368 -15.24 9.57 1.36
CA ALA A 368 -15.26 8.22 0.80
C ALA A 368 -13.91 7.51 0.98
N ILE A 369 -12.79 8.20 0.73
CA ILE A 369 -11.43 7.66 0.93
C ILE A 369 -11.22 7.32 2.42
N THR A 370 -11.59 8.21 3.34
CA THR A 370 -11.44 7.96 4.77
C THR A 370 -12.30 6.78 5.24
N THR A 371 -13.51 6.64 4.69
CA THR A 371 -14.39 5.51 5.03
C THR A 371 -13.82 4.20 4.48
N GLU A 372 -13.31 4.21 3.26
CA GLU A 372 -12.61 3.07 2.67
C GLU A 372 -11.41 2.65 3.53
N ALA A 373 -10.54 3.60 3.89
CA ALA A 373 -9.39 3.34 4.73
C ALA A 373 -9.78 2.75 6.09
N GLY A 374 -10.87 3.26 6.70
CA GLY A 374 -11.41 2.71 7.94
C GLY A 374 -11.92 1.27 7.81
N LEU A 375 -12.55 0.94 6.69
CA LEU A 375 -13.01 -0.43 6.40
C LEU A 375 -11.82 -1.36 6.12
N SER A 376 -10.84 -0.92 5.35
CA SER A 376 -9.61 -1.68 5.07
C SER A 376 -8.83 -1.95 6.36
N PHE A 377 -8.72 -0.97 7.25
CA PHE A 377 -8.10 -1.16 8.58
C PHE A 377 -8.82 -2.22 9.42
N LEU A 378 -10.13 -2.38 9.27
CA LEU A 378 -10.90 -3.43 9.93
C LEU A 378 -10.77 -4.80 9.22
N GLY A 379 -9.93 -4.92 8.20
CA GLY A 379 -9.73 -6.16 7.43
C GLY A 379 -10.83 -6.43 6.40
N LEU A 380 -11.61 -5.42 6.03
CA LEU A 380 -12.71 -5.51 5.07
C LEU A 380 -12.34 -4.96 3.69
N GLY A 381 -11.08 -4.50 3.53
CA GLY A 381 -10.52 -4.03 2.27
C GLY A 381 -10.29 -5.16 1.28
N ASP A 382 -9.98 -4.78 0.04
CA ASP A 382 -9.61 -5.74 -1.00
C ASP A 382 -8.19 -6.25 -0.72
N PRO A 383 -8.00 -7.56 -0.50
CA PRO A 383 -6.67 -8.10 -0.19
C PRO A 383 -5.72 -8.08 -1.40
N GLU A 384 -6.23 -7.96 -2.63
CA GLU A 384 -5.40 -8.00 -3.83
C GLU A 384 -4.69 -6.68 -4.12
N TYR A 385 -5.18 -5.56 -3.56
CA TYR A 385 -4.69 -4.24 -3.89
C TYR A 385 -4.19 -3.46 -2.67
N PRO A 386 -3.02 -2.80 -2.76
CA PRO A 386 -2.53 -1.89 -1.72
C PRO A 386 -3.38 -0.62 -1.71
N THR A 387 -4.35 -0.54 -0.81
CA THR A 387 -5.08 0.70 -0.53
C THR A 387 -4.39 1.50 0.57
N TRP A 388 -4.81 2.74 0.80
CA TRP A 388 -4.26 3.56 1.89
C TRP A 388 -4.81 3.18 3.29
N GLY A 389 -5.70 2.20 3.35
CA GLY A 389 -6.32 1.69 4.57
C GLY A 389 -5.61 0.54 5.25
#